data_a544a53afed26cce468cf498723a3add
#
_entry.id   a544a53afed26cce468cf498723a3add
#
_cell.length_a   1.000
_cell.length_b   1.000
_cell.length_c   1.000
_cell.angle_alpha   90.00
_cell.angle_beta   90.00
_cell.angle_gamma   90.00
#
_symmetry.space_group_name_H-M   'P 1'
#
loop_
_entity.id
_entity.type
_entity.pdbx_description
1 polymer ?
#
loop_
_entity_poly.entity_id
_entity_poly.type
_entity_poly.pdbx_seq_one_letter_code
_entity_poly.pdbx_strand_id
1 'polypeptide(L)'
;MSTIYLPLALVSLWGEGTSHPSADIGVKLHPVLDHTMALVSAVTLACSWTTSQACTTAYRDYIVIYIQELQNLHPEATRRTNQHMAMHIYDFLQLFGPVHSWWCFPFEHLIGQLQRMTNNHKYGKSFHYVNHYP
;
A
#
# COMPACT_ATOMS: atom_id res chain seq x y z
N MET A 1 12.41 -0.90 1.85
CA MET A 1 13.04 -1.99 2.63
C MET A 1 12.08 -3.18 2.87
N SER A 2 10.79 -2.97 3.16
CA SER A 2 9.82 -4.06 3.41
C SER A 2 9.54 -4.96 2.20
N THR A 3 9.67 -4.46 0.98
CA THR A 3 9.39 -5.21 -0.25
C THR A 3 10.36 -6.35 -0.56
N ILE A 4 11.53 -6.35 0.02
CA ILE A 4 12.53 -7.42 -0.17
C ILE A 4 12.61 -8.31 1.08
N TYR A 5 12.71 -7.71 2.25
CA TYR A 5 12.94 -8.45 3.49
C TYR A 5 11.73 -9.25 3.95
N LEU A 6 10.51 -8.72 3.80
CA LEU A 6 9.31 -9.42 4.20
C LEU A 6 9.08 -10.70 3.38
N PRO A 7 9.13 -10.68 2.03
CA PRO A 7 9.02 -11.90 1.23
C PRO A 7 10.10 -12.93 1.56
N LEU A 8 11.36 -12.49 1.68
CA LEU A 8 12.45 -13.40 2.04
C LEU A 8 12.25 -14.04 3.42
N ALA A 9 11.83 -13.26 4.41
CA ALA A 9 11.53 -13.79 5.73
C ALA A 9 10.36 -14.78 5.69
N LEU A 10 9.30 -14.49 4.95
CA LEU A 10 8.14 -15.38 4.82
C LEU A 10 8.52 -16.68 4.10
N VAL A 11 9.29 -16.60 3.00
CA VAL A 11 9.77 -17.78 2.29
C VAL A 11 10.75 -18.60 3.13
N SER A 12 11.62 -17.95 3.92
CA SER A 12 12.55 -18.66 4.79
C SER A 12 11.85 -19.36 5.97
N LEU A 13 10.73 -18.80 6.44
CA LEU A 13 9.97 -19.37 7.56
C LEU A 13 8.99 -20.44 7.10
N TRP A 14 8.37 -20.31 5.94
CA TRP A 14 7.22 -21.09 5.51
C TRP A 14 7.35 -21.67 4.10
N GLY A 15 8.46 -21.43 3.40
CA GLY A 15 8.72 -21.98 2.07
C GLY A 15 8.97 -23.47 2.10
N GLU A 16 8.88 -24.13 0.95
CA GLU A 16 9.16 -25.55 0.79
C GLU A 16 10.60 -25.88 1.21
N GLY A 17 10.78 -26.96 1.96
CA GLY A 17 12.09 -27.42 2.43
C GLY A 17 12.51 -26.93 3.81
N THR A 18 11.75 -26.04 4.46
CA THR A 18 11.99 -25.68 5.86
C THR A 18 11.35 -26.74 6.77
N SER A 19 12.17 -27.54 7.46
CA SER A 19 11.74 -28.48 8.50
C SER A 19 11.33 -27.73 9.76
N HIS A 20 10.19 -27.09 9.76
CA HIS A 20 9.61 -26.49 10.97
C HIS A 20 8.76 -27.53 11.72
N PRO A 21 8.93 -27.70 13.05
CA PRO A 21 8.32 -28.77 13.83
C PRO A 21 6.83 -28.61 14.15
N SER A 22 6.10 -27.70 13.52
CA SER A 22 4.66 -27.53 13.81
C SER A 22 3.79 -28.13 12.71
N ALA A 23 3.71 -29.45 12.68
CA ALA A 23 2.86 -30.20 11.76
C ALA A 23 1.35 -29.86 11.88
N ASP A 24 0.91 -29.29 12.99
CA ASP A 24 -0.50 -28.96 13.24
C ASP A 24 -0.92 -27.59 12.70
N ILE A 25 0.04 -26.67 12.52
CA ILE A 25 -0.19 -25.34 11.96
C ILE A 25 0.02 -25.34 10.43
N GLY A 26 0.70 -26.38 9.92
CA GLY A 26 1.20 -26.45 8.54
C GLY A 26 0.12 -26.45 7.44
N VAL A 27 -1.10 -26.92 7.75
CA VAL A 27 -2.15 -27.08 6.72
C VAL A 27 -2.65 -25.75 6.14
N LYS A 28 -2.48 -24.63 6.85
CA LYS A 28 -2.93 -23.31 6.39
C LYS A 28 -1.79 -22.35 6.03
N LEU A 29 -0.54 -22.74 6.23
CA LEU A 29 0.61 -21.84 6.04
C LEU A 29 0.89 -21.56 4.56
N HIS A 30 0.85 -22.56 3.70
CA HIS A 30 1.06 -22.38 2.26
C HIS A 30 0.03 -21.43 1.62
N PRO A 31 -1.30 -21.60 1.84
CA PRO A 31 -2.28 -20.64 1.35
C PRO A 31 -2.08 -19.21 1.86
N VAL A 32 -1.67 -19.06 3.13
CA VAL A 32 -1.37 -17.73 3.71
C VAL A 32 -0.12 -17.12 3.08
N LEU A 33 0.90 -17.96 2.81
CA LEU A 33 2.11 -17.51 2.12
C LEU A 33 1.78 -17.04 0.69
N ASP A 34 1.07 -17.87 -0.08
CA ASP A 34 0.70 -17.56 -1.46
C ASP A 34 -0.15 -16.27 -1.53
N HIS A 35 -1.12 -16.15 -0.64
CA HIS A 35 -1.95 -14.96 -0.49
C HIS A 35 -1.11 -13.71 -0.19
N THR A 36 -0.17 -13.81 0.75
CA THR A 36 0.71 -12.68 1.11
C THR A 36 1.66 -12.33 -0.03
N MET A 37 2.20 -13.34 -0.73
CA MET A 37 3.08 -13.14 -1.88
C MET A 37 2.35 -12.49 -3.06
N ALA A 38 1.07 -12.80 -3.28
CA ALA A 38 0.26 -12.10 -4.27
C ALA A 38 0.15 -10.60 -3.96
N LEU A 39 -0.11 -10.22 -2.70
CA LEU A 39 -0.12 -8.81 -2.29
C LEU A 39 1.24 -8.14 -2.50
N VAL A 40 2.32 -8.79 -2.07
CA VAL A 40 3.69 -8.25 -2.23
C VAL A 40 4.03 -8.04 -3.69
N SER A 41 3.67 -9.00 -4.56
CA SER A 41 3.87 -8.90 -6.00
C SER A 41 3.09 -7.73 -6.60
N ALA A 42 1.82 -7.57 -6.23
CA ALA A 42 1.00 -6.45 -6.65
C ALA A 42 1.62 -5.11 -6.24
N VAL A 43 2.00 -4.97 -4.96
CA VAL A 43 2.63 -3.73 -4.44
C VAL A 43 3.95 -3.43 -5.15
N THR A 44 4.77 -4.45 -5.40
CA THR A 44 6.06 -4.28 -6.10
C THR A 44 5.85 -3.77 -7.52
N LEU A 45 4.87 -4.31 -8.23
CA LEU A 45 4.53 -3.86 -9.59
C LEU A 45 3.96 -2.44 -9.59
N ALA A 46 3.05 -2.12 -8.66
CA ALA A 46 2.49 -0.78 -8.54
C ALA A 46 3.55 0.27 -8.22
N CYS A 47 4.51 -0.05 -7.35
CA CYS A 47 5.59 0.84 -6.93
C CYS A 47 6.83 0.79 -7.83
N SER A 48 6.76 0.16 -9.00
CA SER A 48 7.88 0.18 -9.96
C SER A 48 8.03 1.57 -10.59
N TRP A 49 9.27 1.96 -10.92
CA TRP A 49 9.56 3.24 -11.56
C TRP A 49 9.13 3.31 -13.02
N THR A 50 8.94 2.16 -13.64
CA THR A 50 8.52 2.03 -15.03
C THR A 50 7.25 1.20 -15.09
N THR A 51 6.29 1.62 -15.88
CA THR A 51 5.03 0.93 -16.09
C THR A 51 4.92 0.48 -17.54
N SER A 52 4.50 -0.77 -17.74
CA SER A 52 4.14 -1.32 -19.04
C SER A 52 2.77 -1.96 -18.97
N GLN A 53 2.13 -2.18 -20.11
CA GLN A 53 0.85 -2.89 -20.17
C GLN A 53 0.92 -4.27 -19.48
N ALA A 54 2.03 -4.98 -19.65
CA ALA A 54 2.23 -6.26 -18.98
C ALA A 54 2.29 -6.13 -17.46
N CYS A 55 2.98 -5.09 -16.94
CA CYS A 55 3.05 -4.81 -15.49
C CYS A 55 1.67 -4.46 -14.92
N THR A 56 0.90 -3.63 -15.62
CA THR A 56 -0.44 -3.25 -15.15
C THR A 56 -1.39 -4.44 -15.15
N THR A 57 -1.34 -5.29 -16.18
CA THR A 57 -2.14 -6.51 -16.22
C THR A 57 -1.75 -7.47 -15.09
N ALA A 58 -0.46 -7.71 -14.90
CA ALA A 58 0.04 -8.55 -13.81
C ALA A 58 -0.36 -7.99 -12.42
N TYR A 59 -0.33 -6.66 -12.23
CA TYR A 59 -0.85 -6.04 -11.01
C TYR A 59 -2.30 -6.43 -10.77
N ARG A 60 -3.15 -6.30 -11.81
CA ARG A 60 -4.57 -6.64 -11.72
C ARG A 60 -4.76 -8.09 -11.32
N ASP A 61 -4.04 -9.01 -11.95
CA ASP A 61 -4.16 -10.44 -11.68
C ASP A 61 -3.80 -10.75 -10.23
N TYR A 62 -2.67 -10.23 -9.73
CA TYR A 62 -2.25 -10.44 -8.35
C TYR A 62 -3.21 -9.83 -7.32
N ILE A 63 -3.73 -8.62 -7.55
CA ILE A 63 -4.65 -7.99 -6.60
C ILE A 63 -6.01 -8.72 -6.55
N VAL A 64 -6.46 -9.27 -7.69
CA VAL A 64 -7.68 -10.09 -7.73
C VAL A 64 -7.48 -11.38 -6.97
N ILE A 65 -6.36 -12.09 -7.17
CA ILE A 65 -6.01 -13.29 -6.41
C ILE A 65 -6.00 -12.97 -4.91
N TYR A 66 -5.31 -11.90 -4.51
CA TYR A 66 -5.25 -11.47 -3.11
C TYR A 66 -6.64 -11.24 -2.50
N ILE A 67 -7.53 -10.53 -3.19
CA ILE A 67 -8.87 -10.21 -2.67
C ILE A 67 -9.77 -11.45 -2.62
N GLN A 68 -9.66 -12.36 -3.58
CA GLN A 68 -10.40 -13.60 -3.60
C GLN A 68 -9.97 -14.56 -2.48
N GLU A 69 -8.66 -14.77 -2.34
CA GLU A 69 -8.09 -15.63 -1.31
C GLU A 69 -8.31 -15.08 0.10
N LEU A 70 -8.33 -13.77 0.27
CA LEU A 70 -8.61 -13.15 1.57
C LEU A 70 -9.97 -13.61 2.12
N GLN A 71 -10.98 -13.73 1.28
CA GLN A 71 -12.31 -14.15 1.71
C GLN A 71 -12.38 -15.66 2.06
N ASN A 72 -11.56 -16.45 1.37
CA ASN A 72 -11.45 -17.87 1.63
C ASN A 72 -10.69 -18.16 2.95
N LEU A 73 -9.60 -17.42 3.19
CA LEU A 73 -8.76 -17.57 4.36
C LEU A 73 -9.37 -16.95 5.63
N HIS A 74 -10.11 -15.85 5.45
CA HIS A 74 -10.71 -15.07 6.53
C HIS A 74 -12.17 -14.75 6.24
N PRO A 75 -13.09 -15.73 6.35
CA PRO A 75 -14.52 -15.53 6.04
C PRO A 75 -15.19 -14.47 6.91
N GLU A 76 -14.71 -14.25 8.12
CA GLU A 76 -15.17 -13.20 9.06
C GLU A 76 -14.65 -11.80 8.72
N ALA A 77 -13.67 -11.68 7.83
CA ALA A 77 -13.13 -10.37 7.47
C ALA A 77 -14.14 -9.59 6.63
N THR A 78 -14.61 -8.48 7.15
CA THR A 78 -15.45 -7.56 6.38
C THR A 78 -14.64 -6.86 5.30
N ARG A 79 -15.20 -6.78 4.10
CA ARG A 79 -14.58 -6.03 2.99
C ARG A 79 -14.38 -4.57 3.40
N ARG A 80 -13.15 -4.09 3.29
CA ARG A 80 -12.80 -2.70 3.60
C ARG A 80 -12.74 -1.88 2.32
N THR A 81 -13.06 -0.59 2.43
CA THR A 81 -12.99 0.37 1.31
C THR A 81 -11.62 0.37 0.63
N ASN A 82 -10.53 0.21 1.39
CA ASN A 82 -9.18 0.18 0.83
C ASN A 82 -8.94 -1.02 -0.12
N GLN A 83 -9.59 -2.15 0.10
CA GLN A 83 -9.50 -3.31 -0.79
C GLN A 83 -10.19 -3.03 -2.13
N HIS A 84 -11.33 -2.36 -2.07
CA HIS A 84 -12.02 -1.90 -3.28
C HIS A 84 -11.18 -0.87 -4.04
N MET A 85 -10.62 0.12 -3.33
CA MET A 85 -9.77 1.15 -3.94
C MET A 85 -8.50 0.56 -4.58
N ALA A 86 -7.94 -0.51 -4.01
CA ALA A 86 -6.78 -1.18 -4.59
C ALA A 86 -7.06 -1.75 -6.00
N MET A 87 -8.29 -2.16 -6.30
CA MET A 87 -8.66 -2.62 -7.64
C MET A 87 -8.58 -1.51 -8.69
N HIS A 88 -8.86 -0.25 -8.31
CA HIS A 88 -8.80 0.90 -9.21
C HIS A 88 -7.39 1.40 -9.51
N ILE A 89 -6.39 0.96 -8.74
CA ILE A 89 -4.98 1.31 -9.03
C ILE A 89 -4.58 0.83 -10.43
N TYR A 90 -5.15 -0.26 -10.93
CA TYR A 90 -4.94 -0.72 -12.31
C TYR A 90 -5.28 0.37 -13.32
N ASP A 91 -6.45 0.99 -13.18
CA ASP A 91 -6.91 2.05 -14.08
C ASP A 91 -6.00 3.28 -13.97
N PHE A 92 -5.58 3.62 -12.75
CA PHE A 92 -4.67 4.74 -12.52
C PHE A 92 -3.27 4.51 -13.07
N LEU A 93 -2.75 3.27 -12.98
CA LEU A 93 -1.47 2.91 -13.60
C LEU A 93 -1.52 3.04 -15.13
N GLN A 94 -2.66 2.73 -15.74
CA GLN A 94 -2.85 2.91 -17.19
C GLN A 94 -3.00 4.37 -17.60
N LEU A 95 -3.74 5.17 -16.82
CA LEU A 95 -4.04 6.57 -17.14
C LEU A 95 -2.88 7.51 -16.82
N PHE A 96 -2.21 7.30 -15.69
CA PHE A 96 -1.25 8.24 -15.13
C PHE A 96 0.18 7.71 -15.08
N GLY A 97 0.38 6.43 -15.46
CA GLY A 97 1.69 5.80 -15.38
C GLY A 97 2.10 5.38 -13.97
N PRO A 98 3.41 5.34 -13.67
CA PRO A 98 3.93 4.87 -12.39
C PRO A 98 3.35 5.63 -11.20
N VAL A 99 3.08 4.93 -10.08
CA VAL A 99 2.51 5.51 -8.86
C VAL A 99 3.31 6.72 -8.37
N HIS A 100 4.63 6.71 -8.54
CA HIS A 100 5.52 7.80 -8.15
C HIS A 100 5.20 9.15 -8.82
N SER A 101 4.52 9.16 -9.96
CA SER A 101 4.16 10.40 -10.67
C SER A 101 2.90 11.08 -10.12
N TRP A 102 2.06 10.37 -9.38
CA TRP A 102 0.78 10.89 -8.91
C TRP A 102 0.48 10.61 -7.41
N TRP A 103 1.34 9.91 -6.68
CA TRP A 103 1.15 9.66 -5.26
C TRP A 103 1.38 10.93 -4.41
N CYS A 104 0.75 11.02 -3.27
CA CYS A 104 0.78 12.22 -2.41
C CYS A 104 1.81 12.16 -1.25
N PHE A 105 2.57 11.08 -1.12
CA PHE A 105 3.55 10.92 -0.02
C PHE A 105 4.52 12.10 0.17
N PRO A 106 5.07 12.74 -0.89
CA PRO A 106 5.93 13.91 -0.71
C PRO A 106 5.20 15.07 -0.03
N PHE A 107 3.93 15.27 -0.36
CA PHE A 107 3.09 16.31 0.25
C PHE A 107 2.73 15.97 1.70
N GLU A 108 2.40 14.72 2.00
CA GLU A 108 2.13 14.26 3.37
C GLU A 108 3.37 14.42 4.24
N HIS A 109 4.55 14.10 3.72
CA HIS A 109 5.81 14.31 4.42
C HIS A 109 6.06 15.80 4.70
N LEU A 110 5.84 16.67 3.72
CA LEU A 110 5.97 18.12 3.87
C LEU A 110 4.98 18.66 4.90
N ILE A 111 3.72 18.25 4.83
CA ILE A 111 2.69 18.63 5.82
C ILE A 111 3.13 18.17 7.23
N GLY A 112 3.62 16.94 7.36
CA GLY A 112 4.13 16.43 8.63
C GLY A 112 5.33 17.23 9.17
N GLN A 113 6.20 17.73 8.31
CA GLN A 113 7.29 18.63 8.70
C GLN A 113 6.75 20.00 9.16
N LEU A 114 5.81 20.58 8.41
CA LEU A 114 5.18 21.86 8.75
C LEU A 114 4.43 21.79 10.08
N GLN A 115 3.75 20.70 10.36
CA GLN A 115 3.03 20.48 11.64
C GLN A 115 3.98 20.37 12.83
N ARG A 116 5.23 19.91 12.63
CA ARG A 116 6.26 19.84 13.68
C ARG A 116 6.94 21.18 13.95
N MET A 117 6.82 22.14 13.02
CA MET A 117 7.32 23.49 13.28
C MET A 117 6.46 24.11 14.37
N THR A 118 7.12 24.49 15.46
CA THR A 118 6.47 25.17 16.60
C THR A 118 5.81 26.45 16.09
N ASN A 119 4.52 26.40 15.81
CA ASN A 119 3.74 27.60 15.63
C ASN A 119 3.75 28.33 16.96
N ASN A 120 4.37 29.51 17.00
CA ASN A 120 4.07 30.46 18.02
C ASN A 120 2.55 30.67 17.97
N HIS A 121 1.80 30.17 18.96
CA HIS A 121 0.35 30.32 19.09
C HIS A 121 -0.12 31.80 19.19
N LYS A 122 0.66 32.73 18.69
CA LYS A 122 0.22 34.08 18.39
C LYS A 122 -0.60 34.01 17.10
N TYR A 123 -1.88 33.65 17.26
CA TYR A 123 -2.87 33.97 16.25
C TYR A 123 -2.64 35.41 15.83
N GLY A 124 -2.31 35.60 14.52
CA GLY A 124 -2.06 36.92 13.99
C GLY A 124 -3.15 37.85 14.42
N LYS A 125 -2.78 38.96 15.05
CA LYS A 125 -3.68 40.05 15.27
C LYS A 125 -4.34 40.34 13.93
N SER A 126 -5.67 40.20 13.89
CA SER A 126 -6.48 40.62 12.78
C SER A 126 -5.97 41.96 12.29
N PHE A 127 -5.49 42.00 11.02
CA PHE A 127 -5.17 43.27 10.38
C PHE A 127 -6.49 44.00 10.20
N HIS A 128 -6.84 44.85 11.15
CA HIS A 128 -7.86 45.89 10.95
C HIS A 128 -7.28 46.84 9.90
N TYR A 129 -7.75 46.70 8.68
CA TYR A 129 -7.64 47.75 7.69
C TYR A 129 -8.42 48.94 8.19
N VAL A 130 -7.73 49.89 8.80
CA VAL A 130 -8.29 51.22 9.03
C VAL A 130 -8.28 51.89 7.68
N ASN A 131 -9.44 51.91 7.01
CA ASN A 131 -9.72 52.73 5.87
C ASN A 131 -9.69 54.19 6.33
N HIS A 132 -8.57 54.86 6.22
CA HIS A 132 -8.52 56.30 6.23
C HIS A 132 -8.71 56.76 4.77
N TYR A 133 -9.94 57.12 4.45
CA TYR A 133 -10.21 58.04 3.34
C TYR A 133 -10.34 59.44 3.92
N PRO A 134 -9.69 60.45 3.27
CA PRO A 134 -9.83 61.86 3.63
C PRO A 134 -11.20 62.44 3.25
#